data_e0ec15efdc4385912450f912087a93db
#
_entry.id   e0ec15efdc4385912450f912087a93db
#
_cell.length_a   1.000
_cell.length_b   1.000
_cell.length_c   1.000
_cell.angle_alpha   90.00
_cell.angle_beta   90.00
_cell.angle_gamma   90.00
#
_symmetry.space_group_name_H-M   'P 1'
#
loop_
_entity.id
_entity.type
_entity.pdbx_description
1 polymer ?
#
loop_
_entity_poly.entity_id
_entity_poly.type
_entity_poly.pdbx_seq_one_letter_code
_entity_poly.pdbx_strand_id
1 'polypeptide(L)'
;MRTKQRNNLAETARHERVAQNTDVYAVKARNYKGLRRGSPVFCRNHWHIYHAKKGGGQILLVTSGRGYYQALGEVPRELRPGDVVNISAEVKHWHGAAPDSAFQHLAVEVPGEETSTEWCEAVDENEYSKL
;
A
#
# COMPACT_ATOMS: atom_id res chain seq x y z
N MET A 1 4.31 26.11 -34.69
CA MET A 1 2.89 26.01 -34.35
C MET A 1 2.28 24.62 -34.57
N ARG A 2 2.64 23.87 -35.60
CA ARG A 2 2.10 22.52 -35.86
C ARG A 2 2.55 21.44 -34.86
N THR A 3 3.71 21.56 -34.20
CA THR A 3 4.24 20.62 -33.23
C THR A 3 3.52 20.66 -31.87
N LYS A 4 3.03 21.82 -31.43
CA LYS A 4 2.26 21.97 -30.18
C LYS A 4 0.87 21.33 -30.25
N GLN A 5 0.21 21.39 -31.40
CA GLN A 5 -1.11 20.78 -31.60
C GLN A 5 -1.04 19.24 -31.65
N ARG A 6 0.05 18.67 -32.21
CA ARG A 6 0.24 17.22 -32.24
C ARG A 6 0.51 16.64 -30.85
N ASN A 7 1.26 17.36 -29.99
CA ASN A 7 1.52 16.93 -28.62
C ASN A 7 0.23 16.96 -27.78
N ASN A 8 -0.61 17.99 -27.93
CA ASN A 8 -1.87 18.08 -27.21
C ASN A 8 -2.86 16.98 -27.61
N LEU A 9 -2.95 16.63 -28.90
CA LEU A 9 -3.81 15.54 -29.37
C LEU A 9 -3.34 14.16 -28.89
N ALA A 10 -2.02 13.93 -28.85
CA ALA A 10 -1.47 12.67 -28.34
C ALA A 10 -1.64 12.54 -26.83
N GLU A 11 -1.54 13.65 -26.09
CA GLU A 11 -1.73 13.70 -24.65
C GLU A 11 -3.22 13.54 -24.29
N THR A 12 -4.13 14.19 -24.99
CA THR A 12 -5.57 14.00 -24.84
C THR A 12 -5.97 12.56 -25.18
N ALA A 13 -5.44 11.97 -26.25
CA ALA A 13 -5.70 10.57 -26.61
C ALA A 13 -5.15 9.59 -25.59
N ARG A 14 -4.06 9.91 -24.89
CA ARG A 14 -3.56 9.12 -23.75
C ARG A 14 -4.48 9.18 -22.55
N HIS A 15 -4.97 10.37 -22.21
CA HIS A 15 -5.95 10.56 -21.13
C HIS A 15 -7.27 9.87 -21.43
N GLU A 16 -7.77 9.96 -22.67
CA GLU A 16 -8.98 9.27 -23.09
C GLU A 16 -8.83 7.74 -23.07
N ARG A 17 -7.67 7.20 -23.44
CA ARG A 17 -7.41 5.75 -23.35
C ARG A 17 -7.31 5.26 -21.90
N VAL A 18 -6.74 6.06 -21.01
CA VAL A 18 -6.72 5.74 -19.56
C VAL A 18 -8.12 5.82 -18.98
N ALA A 19 -8.95 6.75 -19.43
CA ALA A 19 -10.34 6.86 -18.99
C ALA A 19 -11.25 5.77 -19.58
N GLN A 20 -10.91 5.19 -20.73
CA GLN A 20 -11.66 4.11 -21.38
C GLN A 20 -11.23 2.73 -20.92
N ASN A 21 -10.01 2.59 -20.38
CA ASN A 21 -9.59 1.39 -19.68
C ASN A 21 -10.18 1.43 -18.27
N THR A 22 -11.04 0.49 -17.96
CA THR A 22 -11.72 0.35 -16.67
C THR A 22 -10.77 0.03 -15.51
N ASP A 23 -9.49 0.22 -15.65
CA ASP A 23 -8.47 0.06 -14.59
C ASP A 23 -8.57 1.23 -13.60
N VAL A 24 -9.65 1.23 -12.84
CA VAL A 24 -9.84 2.19 -11.76
C VAL A 24 -9.01 1.74 -10.57
N TYR A 25 -7.97 2.50 -10.25
CA TYR A 25 -7.24 2.32 -9.01
C TYR A 25 -8.10 2.76 -7.84
N ALA A 26 -8.43 1.84 -6.95
CA ALA A 26 -9.08 2.20 -5.70
C ALA A 26 -8.03 2.80 -4.75
N VAL A 27 -8.29 4.03 -4.30
CA VAL A 27 -7.40 4.73 -3.36
C VAL A 27 -8.11 4.90 -2.03
N LYS A 28 -7.48 4.44 -0.94
CA LYS A 28 -8.02 4.57 0.42
C LYS A 28 -6.96 5.21 1.32
N ALA A 29 -7.37 6.25 2.05
CA ALA A 29 -6.55 6.76 3.14
C ALA A 29 -6.64 5.81 4.35
N ARG A 30 -5.50 5.48 4.93
CA ARG A 30 -5.38 4.62 6.11
C ARG A 30 -4.67 5.38 7.21
N ASN A 31 -5.29 5.40 8.38
CA ASN A 31 -4.74 6.00 9.59
C ASN A 31 -4.52 4.89 10.62
N TYR A 32 -3.30 4.80 11.11
CA TYR A 32 -2.93 3.86 12.17
C TYR A 32 -2.43 4.65 13.36
N LYS A 33 -2.78 4.19 14.55
CA LYS A 33 -2.18 4.68 15.79
C LYS A 33 -1.27 3.59 16.31
N GLY A 34 -0.06 3.97 16.72
CA GLY A 34 0.87 3.04 17.35
C GLY A 34 0.22 2.39 18.58
N LEU A 35 0.53 1.13 18.81
CA LEU A 35 0.01 0.36 19.95
C LEU A 35 0.59 0.88 21.24
N ARG A 36 -0.14 1.77 21.92
CA ARG A 36 0.10 1.98 23.36
C ARG A 36 -0.49 0.78 24.10
N ARG A 37 0.29 0.16 24.99
CA ARG A 37 -0.22 -0.85 25.91
C ARG A 37 -1.52 -0.34 26.56
N GLY A 38 -2.61 -1.08 26.38
CA GLY A 38 -3.92 -0.77 26.98
C GLY A 38 -4.89 0.03 26.11
N SER A 39 -4.60 0.28 24.83
CA SER A 39 -5.57 0.89 23.93
C SER A 39 -6.55 -0.17 23.40
N PRO A 40 -7.89 0.04 23.52
CA PRO A 40 -8.89 -0.90 23.01
C PRO A 40 -9.03 -0.90 21.49
N VAL A 41 -8.35 -0.02 20.77
CA VAL A 41 -8.37 0.04 19.31
C VAL A 41 -7.16 -0.69 18.76
N PHE A 42 -7.25 -2.00 18.81
CA PHE A 42 -6.27 -2.91 18.22
C PHE A 42 -6.48 -3.00 16.70
N CYS A 43 -5.77 -2.24 15.91
CA CYS A 43 -5.38 -2.71 14.59
C CYS A 43 -4.14 -3.60 14.78
N ARG A 44 -4.35 -4.86 15.12
CA ARG A 44 -3.25 -5.83 15.08
C ARG A 44 -2.73 -5.88 13.67
N ASN A 45 -1.44 -5.57 13.48
CA ASN A 45 -0.79 -5.81 12.21
C ASN A 45 -0.86 -7.30 11.92
N HIS A 46 -1.43 -7.66 10.78
CA HIS A 46 -1.52 -9.02 10.31
C HIS A 46 -0.71 -9.20 9.05
N TRP A 47 -0.05 -10.33 8.95
CA TRP A 47 0.44 -10.81 7.69
C TRP A 47 -0.73 -11.04 6.74
N HIS A 48 -0.57 -10.65 5.50
CA HIS A 48 -1.60 -10.84 4.47
C HIS A 48 -0.98 -10.96 3.08
N ILE A 49 -1.78 -11.46 2.16
CA ILE A 49 -1.38 -11.67 0.77
C ILE A 49 -2.47 -11.11 -0.13
N TYR A 50 -2.08 -10.31 -1.11
CA TYR A 50 -2.97 -9.93 -2.21
C TYR A 50 -2.82 -10.93 -3.34
N HIS A 51 -3.80 -11.81 -3.49
CA HIS A 51 -3.83 -12.78 -4.58
C HIS A 51 -4.35 -12.15 -5.86
N ALA A 52 -3.76 -12.51 -6.98
CA ALA A 52 -4.24 -12.17 -8.30
C ALA A 52 -3.73 -13.20 -9.31
N LYS A 53 -4.58 -13.54 -10.28
CA LYS A 53 -4.17 -14.39 -11.41
C LYS A 53 -3.21 -13.67 -12.33
N LYS A 54 -3.43 -12.36 -12.51
CA LYS A 54 -2.60 -11.45 -13.30
C LYS A 54 -2.72 -10.03 -12.75
N GLY A 55 -1.62 -9.27 -12.77
CA GLY A 55 -1.60 -7.93 -12.18
C GLY A 55 -1.80 -7.97 -10.66
N GLY A 56 -2.54 -7.03 -10.13
CA GLY A 56 -2.84 -6.93 -8.70
C GLY A 56 -1.70 -6.36 -7.87
N GLY A 57 -1.85 -6.44 -6.55
CA GLY A 57 -0.94 -5.87 -5.58
C GLY A 57 -1.40 -4.52 -5.05
N GLN A 58 -0.53 -3.83 -4.34
CA GLN A 58 -0.85 -2.55 -3.71
C GLN A 58 0.36 -1.61 -3.73
N ILE A 59 0.09 -0.32 -3.87
CA ILE A 59 1.10 0.73 -3.71
C ILE A 59 0.75 1.54 -2.48
N LEU A 60 1.71 1.73 -1.59
CA LEU A 60 1.60 2.59 -0.41
C LEU A 60 2.32 3.90 -0.66
N LEU A 61 1.64 5.02 -0.40
CA LEU A 61 2.20 6.36 -0.42
C LEU A 61 2.13 6.93 1.00
N VAL A 62 3.27 7.02 1.67
CA VAL A 62 3.32 7.48 3.07
C VAL A 62 3.17 8.99 3.13
N THR A 63 2.20 9.45 3.90
CA THR A 63 1.85 10.88 4.01
C THR A 63 2.22 11.49 5.35
N SER A 64 2.21 10.73 6.44
CA SER A 64 2.44 11.25 7.78
C SER A 64 2.91 10.15 8.75
N GLY A 65 3.68 10.56 9.74
CA GLY A 65 4.12 9.69 10.83
C GLY A 65 5.25 8.74 10.45
N ARG A 66 5.39 7.66 11.22
CA ARG A 66 6.41 6.63 11.04
C ARG A 66 5.78 5.25 11.14
N GLY A 67 6.13 4.39 10.22
CA GLY A 67 5.63 3.03 10.15
C GLY A 67 6.67 2.05 9.64
N TYR A 68 6.22 0.81 9.41
CA TYR A 68 7.05 -0.26 8.88
C TYR A 68 6.34 -1.05 7.79
N TYR A 69 7.13 -1.60 6.91
CA TYR A 69 6.76 -2.63 5.95
C TYR A 69 7.73 -3.79 6.04
N GLN A 70 7.21 -5.00 5.97
CA GLN A 70 8.03 -6.21 5.92
C GLN A 70 7.38 -7.24 5.00
N ALA A 71 8.15 -7.72 4.02
CA ALA A 71 7.83 -8.93 3.28
C ALA A 71 8.38 -10.16 4.03
N LEU A 72 7.71 -11.29 3.88
CA LEU A 72 8.14 -12.54 4.52
C LEU A 72 9.57 -12.92 4.10
N GLY A 73 10.41 -13.19 5.09
CA GLY A 73 11.82 -13.50 4.88
C GLY A 73 12.75 -12.29 4.78
N GLU A 74 12.22 -11.08 4.83
CA GLU A 74 12.99 -9.84 4.82
C GLU A 74 13.00 -9.17 6.21
N VAL A 75 13.92 -8.23 6.41
CA VAL A 75 13.92 -7.39 7.61
C VAL A 75 12.86 -6.30 7.49
N PRO A 76 12.22 -5.88 8.61
CA PRO A 76 11.30 -4.75 8.60
C PRO A 76 11.99 -3.47 8.10
N ARG A 77 11.34 -2.77 7.19
CA ARG A 77 11.81 -1.49 6.65
C ARG A 77 11.00 -0.34 7.24
N GLU A 78 11.68 0.62 7.82
CA GLU A 78 11.04 1.85 8.31
C GLU A 78 10.51 2.69 7.15
N LEU A 79 9.32 3.23 7.32
CA LEU A 79 8.63 4.08 6.36
C LEU A 79 8.41 5.47 6.96
N ARG A 80 8.71 6.49 6.16
CA ARG A 80 8.57 7.91 6.48
C ARG A 80 7.79 8.66 5.40
N PRO A 81 7.24 9.84 5.69
CA PRO A 81 6.54 10.66 4.70
C PRO A 81 7.34 10.83 3.41
N GLY A 82 6.70 10.59 2.27
CA GLY A 82 7.30 10.60 0.95
C GLY A 82 7.78 9.23 0.45
N ASP A 83 7.84 8.23 1.31
CA ASP A 83 8.19 6.86 0.89
C ASP A 83 7.05 6.23 0.09
N VAL A 84 7.44 5.44 -0.90
CA VAL A 84 6.54 4.65 -1.75
C VAL A 84 6.93 3.18 -1.64
N VAL A 85 5.96 2.33 -1.37
CA VAL A 85 6.15 0.88 -1.35
C VAL A 85 5.30 0.27 -2.44
N ASN A 86 5.92 -0.43 -3.38
CA ASN A 86 5.22 -1.23 -4.37
C ASN A 86 5.19 -2.68 -3.91
N ILE A 87 4.00 -3.18 -3.59
CA ILE A 87 3.78 -4.53 -3.09
C ILE A 87 3.16 -5.35 -4.22
N SER A 88 3.94 -6.25 -4.78
CA SER A 88 3.45 -7.16 -5.82
C SER A 88 2.41 -8.13 -5.28
N ALA A 89 1.50 -8.59 -6.14
CA ALA A 89 0.61 -9.70 -5.81
C ALA A 89 1.41 -10.94 -5.38
N GLU A 90 0.80 -11.80 -4.58
CA GLU A 90 1.35 -13.06 -4.05
C GLU A 90 2.49 -12.90 -3.03
N VAL A 91 2.83 -11.68 -2.63
CA VAL A 91 3.83 -11.42 -1.58
C VAL A 91 3.15 -11.41 -0.21
N LYS A 92 3.53 -12.33 0.67
CA LYS A 92 3.11 -12.28 2.07
C LYS A 92 3.86 -11.17 2.79
N HIS A 93 3.13 -10.21 3.34
CA HIS A 93 3.69 -9.00 3.93
C HIS A 93 2.80 -8.46 5.05
N TRP A 94 3.32 -7.51 5.78
CA TRP A 94 2.55 -6.63 6.65
C TRP A 94 3.06 -5.19 6.56
N HIS A 95 2.22 -4.24 6.92
CA HIS A 95 2.58 -2.84 7.10
C HIS A 95 1.70 -2.22 8.20
N GLY A 96 2.22 -1.22 8.86
CA GLY A 96 1.51 -0.54 9.94
C GLY A 96 2.35 0.51 10.64
N ALA A 97 1.78 1.13 11.67
CA ALA A 97 2.46 2.13 12.47
C ALA A 97 3.66 1.54 13.23
N ALA A 98 4.70 2.36 13.45
CA ALA A 98 5.70 2.05 14.44
C ALA A 98 5.09 2.00 15.85
N PRO A 99 5.68 1.24 16.80
CA PRO A 99 5.09 1.09 18.15
C PRO A 99 4.87 2.42 18.89
N ASP A 100 5.67 3.43 18.60
CA ASP A 100 5.69 4.73 19.26
C ASP A 100 5.20 5.90 18.40
N SER A 101 4.58 5.63 17.26
CA SER A 101 4.15 6.66 16.31
C SER A 101 2.76 6.41 15.76
N ALA A 102 2.07 7.47 15.37
CA ALA A 102 0.98 7.39 14.41
C ALA A 102 1.57 7.19 13.01
N PHE A 103 0.77 6.67 12.09
CA PHE A 103 1.17 6.41 10.72
C PHE A 103 -0.01 6.59 9.77
N GLN A 104 0.21 7.31 8.70
CA GLN A 104 -0.79 7.52 7.66
C GLN A 104 -0.19 7.26 6.28
N HIS A 105 -0.93 6.57 5.46
CA HIS A 105 -0.60 6.37 4.05
C HIS A 105 -1.84 6.31 3.17
N LEU A 106 -1.65 6.55 1.89
CA LEU A 106 -2.61 6.20 0.86
C LEU A 106 -2.32 4.76 0.40
N ALA A 107 -3.35 3.95 0.33
CA ALA A 107 -3.29 2.62 -0.25
C ALA A 107 -3.93 2.66 -1.63
N VAL A 108 -3.15 2.35 -2.66
CA VAL A 108 -3.60 2.28 -4.05
C VAL A 108 -3.66 0.80 -4.43
N GLU A 109 -4.85 0.28 -4.67
CA GLU A 109 -5.03 -1.09 -5.15
C GLU A 109 -4.72 -1.16 -6.64
N VAL A 110 -3.78 -2.01 -7.01
CA VAL A 110 -3.43 -2.23 -8.42
C VAL A 110 -4.45 -3.18 -9.05
N PRO A 111 -5.07 -2.82 -10.18
CA PRO A 111 -6.02 -3.68 -10.87
C PRO A 111 -5.42 -5.03 -11.23
N GLY A 112 -6.21 -6.08 -11.13
CA GLY A 112 -5.80 -7.43 -11.46
C GLY A 112 -6.98 -8.35 -11.76
N GLU A 113 -6.69 -9.52 -12.30
CA GLU A 113 -7.66 -10.56 -12.57
C GLU A 113 -7.85 -11.46 -11.35
N GLU A 114 -9.09 -11.76 -10.99
CA GLU A 114 -9.45 -12.67 -9.89
C GLU A 114 -8.73 -12.31 -8.58
N THR A 115 -8.83 -11.03 -8.20
CA THR A 115 -8.16 -10.52 -7.01
C THR A 115 -8.87 -10.92 -5.72
N SER A 116 -8.11 -11.24 -4.68
CA SER A 116 -8.60 -11.48 -3.33
C SER A 116 -7.54 -11.13 -2.30
N THR A 117 -7.96 -10.95 -1.06
CA THR A 117 -7.04 -10.73 0.07
C THR A 117 -7.14 -11.88 1.04
N GLU A 118 -6.01 -12.49 1.35
CA GLU A 118 -5.88 -13.50 2.40
C GLU A 118 -5.28 -12.87 3.64
N TRP A 119 -6.01 -12.92 4.74
CA TRP A 119 -5.53 -12.50 6.05
C TRP A 119 -4.93 -13.70 6.78
N CYS A 120 -3.67 -13.56 7.15
CA CYS A 120 -2.88 -14.59 7.81
C CYS A 120 -2.78 -14.31 9.32
N GLU A 121 -1.76 -14.85 9.96
CA GLU A 121 -1.50 -14.68 11.39
C GLU A 121 -1.14 -13.23 11.75
N ALA A 122 -1.36 -12.85 13.01
CA ALA A 122 -0.88 -11.59 13.54
C ALA A 122 0.66 -11.55 13.53
N VAL A 123 1.22 -10.36 13.35
CA VAL A 123 2.65 -10.13 13.51
C VAL A 123 3.03 -10.43 14.96
N ASP A 124 4.17 -11.10 15.17
CA ASP A 124 4.66 -11.42 16.50
C ASP A 124 4.88 -10.14 17.30
N GLU A 125 4.25 -10.08 18.48
CA GLU A 125 4.25 -8.89 19.33
C GLU A 125 5.64 -8.57 19.90
N ASN A 126 6.45 -9.59 20.17
CA ASN A 126 7.81 -9.41 20.67
C ASN A 126 8.71 -8.82 19.57
N GLU A 127 8.57 -9.28 18.35
CA GLU A 127 9.32 -8.73 17.21
C GLU A 127 8.86 -7.32 16.88
N TYR A 128 7.56 -7.07 16.87
CA TYR A 128 7.01 -5.74 16.62
C TYR A 128 7.45 -4.70 17.65
N SER A 129 7.46 -5.05 18.92
CA SER A 129 7.81 -4.13 20.01
C SER A 129 9.28 -3.71 20.04
N LYS A 130 10.14 -4.40 19.30
CA LYS A 130 11.57 -4.07 19.16
C LYS A 130 11.84 -3.03 18.05
N LEU A 131 10.85 -2.71 17.25
CA LEU A 131 11.00 -1.79 16.10
C LEU A 131 11.09 -0.32 16.50
#